data_dc2137a8871319af26ca3d337d08c93a
#
_entry.id   dc2137a8871319af26ca3d337d08c93a
#
_cell.length_a   1.000
_cell.length_b   1.000
_cell.length_c   1.000
_cell.angle_alpha   90.00
_cell.angle_beta   90.00
_cell.angle_gamma   90.00
#
_symmetry.space_group_name_H-M   'P 1'
#
loop_
_entity.id
_entity.type
_entity.pdbx_description
1 polymer ?
#
loop_
_entity_poly.entity_id
_entity_poly.type
_entity_poly.pdbx_seq_one_letter_code
_entity_poly.pdbx_strand_id
1 'polypeptide(L)'
;VQSIFPGAKFGIGPSIENGFYYDFDLPRSLMPDDLPPIETKMGEIIASNAPFIREEMTKEEARRLFAVQPYKLELIDEIPDEAVSLYWQGSFVDLCRGPHLSSSREIKAFKLVSIAGAYWRGDEHRPMLQRIYGVAFDTEEALAEHLARLEEAKKRDHRKLGKELEIFIFDDEVGPGLPLWLPNGGI
;
A
#
# COMPACT_ATOMS: atom_id res chain seq x y z
N VAL A 1 11.04 0.46 -2.24
CA VAL A 1 10.68 -0.51 -3.31
C VAL A 1 11.64 -0.39 -4.48
N GLN A 2 11.80 0.78 -5.10
CA GLN A 2 12.63 0.97 -6.30
C GLN A 2 14.07 0.45 -6.16
N SER A 3 14.70 0.64 -4.99
CA SER A 3 16.06 0.18 -4.73
C SER A 3 16.19 -1.35 -4.59
N ILE A 4 15.08 -2.03 -4.30
CA ILE A 4 15.02 -3.48 -4.13
C ILE A 4 14.54 -4.16 -5.42
N PHE A 5 13.62 -3.51 -6.14
CA PHE A 5 13.05 -3.99 -7.39
C PHE A 5 13.37 -3.01 -8.53
N PRO A 6 14.52 -3.14 -9.18
CA PRO A 6 14.85 -2.33 -10.33
C PRO A 6 13.79 -2.50 -11.44
N GLY A 7 13.36 -1.40 -12.01
CA GLY A 7 12.31 -1.41 -13.04
C GLY A 7 10.88 -1.35 -12.52
N ALA A 8 10.67 -1.24 -11.19
CA ALA A 8 9.34 -1.01 -10.60
C ALA A 8 8.65 0.19 -11.24
N LYS A 9 7.36 0.03 -11.57
CA LYS A 9 6.49 1.13 -11.98
C LYS A 9 5.59 1.51 -10.83
N PHE A 10 5.33 2.80 -10.69
CA PHE A 10 4.60 3.38 -9.57
C PHE A 10 3.17 3.75 -9.99
N GLY A 11 2.20 3.20 -9.27
CA GLY A 11 0.81 3.59 -9.38
C GLY A 11 0.49 4.82 -8.51
N ILE A 12 -0.41 4.64 -7.55
CA ILE A 12 -0.83 5.67 -6.59
C ILE A 12 -0.59 5.22 -5.16
N GLY A 13 -0.43 6.19 -4.26
CA GLY A 13 -0.19 5.93 -2.83
C GLY A 13 -0.92 6.93 -1.93
N PRO A 14 -2.26 6.89 -1.85
CA PRO A 14 -3.00 7.77 -0.96
C PRO A 14 -2.87 7.35 0.50
N SER A 15 -3.10 8.31 1.40
CA SER A 15 -3.38 8.04 2.79
C SER A 15 -4.79 7.44 2.95
N ILE A 16 -4.94 6.57 3.94
CA ILE A 16 -6.20 5.98 4.37
C ILE A 16 -6.32 6.12 5.89
N GLU A 17 -7.45 5.73 6.47
CA GLU A 17 -7.62 5.74 7.91
C GLU A 17 -6.52 4.92 8.59
N ASN A 18 -5.78 5.55 9.50
CA ASN A 18 -4.66 4.99 10.26
C ASN A 18 -3.46 4.49 9.44
N GLY A 19 -3.32 4.90 8.17
CA GLY A 19 -2.20 4.43 7.37
C GLY A 19 -2.19 4.90 5.93
N PHE A 20 -1.62 4.06 5.10
CA PHE A 20 -1.45 4.33 3.68
C PHE A 20 -1.41 3.02 2.87
N TYR A 21 -1.55 3.13 1.57
CA TYR A 21 -1.11 2.08 0.67
C TYR A 21 -0.31 2.67 -0.50
N TYR A 22 0.37 1.82 -1.22
CA TYR A 22 1.00 2.21 -2.48
C TYR A 22 0.95 1.05 -3.48
N ASP A 23 0.60 1.37 -4.72
CA ASP A 23 0.47 0.42 -5.82
C ASP A 23 1.73 0.39 -6.67
N PHE A 24 2.21 -0.81 -6.95
CA PHE A 24 3.40 -1.07 -7.73
C PHE A 24 3.13 -2.09 -8.84
N ASP A 25 3.65 -1.84 -10.02
CA ASP A 25 3.83 -2.84 -11.05
C ASP A 25 5.29 -3.32 -10.98
N LEU A 26 5.47 -4.58 -10.66
CA LEU A 26 6.76 -5.18 -10.33
C LEU A 26 7.07 -6.35 -11.26
N PRO A 27 8.36 -6.64 -11.50
CA PRO A 27 8.77 -7.75 -12.37
C PRO A 27 8.39 -9.13 -11.84
N ARG A 28 8.05 -9.25 -10.56
CA ARG A 28 7.50 -10.46 -9.92
C ARG A 28 6.50 -10.10 -8.82
N SER A 29 5.69 -11.07 -8.44
CA SER A 29 4.79 -10.92 -7.30
C SER A 29 5.55 -10.76 -5.99
N LEU A 30 5.03 -9.88 -5.12
CA LEU A 30 5.52 -9.72 -3.75
C LEU A 30 5.08 -10.91 -2.90
N MET A 31 5.98 -11.31 -2.03
CA MET A 31 5.71 -12.30 -0.98
C MET A 31 5.74 -11.60 0.38
N PRO A 32 5.11 -12.16 1.43
CA PRO A 32 5.20 -11.60 2.78
C PRO A 32 6.62 -11.33 3.25
N ASP A 33 7.58 -12.17 2.86
CA ASP A 33 9.00 -12.04 3.19
C ASP A 33 9.69 -10.85 2.51
N ASP A 34 9.05 -10.21 1.55
CA ASP A 34 9.57 -8.98 0.94
C ASP A 34 9.31 -7.74 1.80
N LEU A 35 8.34 -7.79 2.72
CA LEU A 35 7.99 -6.63 3.55
C LEU A 35 9.12 -6.22 4.52
N PRO A 36 9.77 -7.13 5.27
CA PRO A 36 10.84 -6.75 6.19
C PRO A 36 12.03 -6.03 5.52
N PRO A 37 12.56 -6.47 4.37
CA PRO A 37 13.59 -5.72 3.64
C PRO A 37 13.14 -4.31 3.22
N ILE A 38 11.87 -4.17 2.79
CA ILE A 38 11.30 -2.87 2.43
C ILE A 38 11.21 -1.96 3.66
N GLU A 39 10.72 -2.47 4.80
CA GLU A 39 10.67 -1.74 6.07
C GLU A 39 12.06 -1.28 6.53
N THR A 40 13.04 -2.16 6.45
CA THR A 40 14.43 -1.80 6.77
C THR A 40 14.89 -0.62 5.93
N LYS A 41 14.62 -0.66 4.62
CA LYS A 41 14.99 0.43 3.71
C LYS A 41 14.22 1.72 4.00
N MET A 42 12.95 1.63 4.39
CA MET A 42 12.17 2.79 4.85
C MET A 42 12.78 3.38 6.13
N GLY A 43 13.18 2.56 7.09
CA GLY A 43 13.87 3.00 8.31
C GLY A 43 15.18 3.75 8.01
N GLU A 44 15.98 3.26 7.07
CA GLU A 44 17.21 3.95 6.62
C GLU A 44 16.88 5.34 6.02
N ILE A 45 15.83 5.44 5.20
CA ILE A 45 15.38 6.70 4.61
C ILE A 45 14.91 7.67 5.70
N ILE A 46 14.14 7.19 6.67
CA ILE A 46 13.70 8.00 7.82
C ILE A 46 14.90 8.51 8.61
N ALA A 47 15.86 7.64 8.90
CA ALA A 47 17.09 7.98 9.63
C ALA A 47 17.95 8.99 8.88
N SER A 48 17.93 9.01 7.55
CA SER A 48 18.67 9.97 6.74
C SER A 48 18.17 11.41 6.87
N ASN A 49 16.98 11.61 7.45
CA ASN A 49 16.36 12.93 7.65
C ASN A 49 16.23 13.74 6.35
N ALA A 50 15.91 13.06 5.24
CA ALA A 50 15.76 13.72 3.95
C ALA A 50 14.56 14.68 3.96
N PRO A 51 14.71 15.92 3.49
CA PRO A 51 13.60 16.86 3.38
C PRO A 51 12.62 16.43 2.26
N PHE A 52 11.36 16.77 2.46
CA PHE A 52 10.37 16.74 1.38
C PHE A 52 10.31 18.11 0.73
N ILE A 53 10.71 18.19 -0.54
CA ILE A 53 10.78 19.44 -1.29
C ILE A 53 9.66 19.45 -2.33
N ARG A 54 8.72 20.39 -2.19
CA ARG A 54 7.67 20.60 -3.16
C ARG A 54 8.19 21.38 -4.35
N GLU A 55 7.87 20.92 -5.54
CA GLU A 55 8.17 21.59 -6.80
C GLU A 55 6.92 21.61 -7.68
N GLU A 56 6.80 22.67 -8.48
CA GLU A 56 5.81 22.75 -9.55
C GLU A 56 6.52 22.83 -10.89
N MET A 57 6.02 22.10 -11.85
CA MET A 57 6.55 22.11 -13.21
C MET A 57 5.43 21.97 -14.24
N THR A 58 5.73 22.28 -15.49
CA THR A 58 4.80 22.06 -16.58
C THR A 58 4.54 20.58 -16.82
N LYS A 59 3.38 20.25 -17.39
CA LYS A 59 3.08 18.87 -17.78
C LYS A 59 4.13 18.28 -18.72
N GLU A 60 4.70 19.08 -19.62
CA GLU A 60 5.74 18.61 -20.54
C GLU A 60 7.02 18.18 -19.79
N GLU A 61 7.45 18.98 -18.83
CA GLU A 61 8.61 18.66 -17.99
C GLU A 61 8.34 17.41 -17.17
N ALA A 62 7.15 17.31 -16.55
CA ALA A 62 6.74 16.15 -15.79
C ALA A 62 6.67 14.87 -16.67
N ARG A 63 6.16 14.94 -17.89
CA ARG A 63 6.18 13.80 -18.82
C ARG A 63 7.60 13.33 -19.14
N ARG A 64 8.55 14.27 -19.30
CA ARG A 64 9.97 13.91 -19.52
C ARG A 64 10.55 13.24 -18.29
N LEU A 65 10.26 13.76 -17.10
CA LEU A 65 10.73 13.21 -15.83
C LEU A 65 10.20 11.80 -15.59
N PHE A 66 8.92 11.58 -15.85
CA PHE A 66 8.25 10.30 -15.66
C PHE A 66 8.16 9.43 -16.95
N ALA A 67 9.02 9.67 -17.94
CA ALA A 67 8.95 9.00 -19.24
C ALA A 67 8.92 7.47 -19.18
N VAL A 68 9.51 6.86 -18.15
CA VAL A 68 9.53 5.41 -17.93
C VAL A 68 8.47 4.90 -16.95
N GLN A 69 7.54 5.77 -16.52
CA GLN A 69 6.51 5.48 -15.53
C GLN A 69 5.11 5.64 -16.14
N PRO A 70 4.57 4.60 -16.80
CA PRO A 70 3.34 4.71 -17.59
C PRO A 70 2.13 5.18 -16.78
N TYR A 71 2.00 4.71 -15.55
CA TYR A 71 0.89 5.11 -14.67
C TYR A 71 0.97 6.59 -14.27
N LYS A 72 2.20 7.12 -14.09
CA LYS A 72 2.40 8.56 -13.81
C LYS A 72 2.09 9.42 -15.02
N LEU A 73 2.43 8.97 -16.23
CA LEU A 73 2.07 9.66 -17.47
C LEU A 73 0.55 9.79 -17.60
N GLU A 74 -0.17 8.70 -17.37
CA GLU A 74 -1.64 8.71 -17.39
C GLU A 74 -2.23 9.68 -16.36
N LEU A 75 -1.68 9.70 -15.14
CA LEU A 75 -2.12 10.64 -14.09
C LEU A 75 -1.84 12.09 -14.47
N ILE A 76 -0.68 12.39 -15.08
CA ILE A 76 -0.34 13.74 -15.56
C ILE A 76 -1.34 14.22 -16.63
N ASP A 77 -1.74 13.33 -17.53
CA ASP A 77 -2.66 13.66 -18.62
C ASP A 77 -4.06 14.05 -18.10
N GLU A 78 -4.48 13.49 -16.98
CA GLU A 78 -5.78 13.75 -16.35
C GLU A 78 -5.82 15.00 -15.47
N ILE A 79 -4.69 15.51 -15.03
CA ILE A 79 -4.66 16.76 -14.26
C ILE A 79 -5.18 17.88 -15.17
N PRO A 80 -6.22 18.65 -14.78
CA PRO A 80 -6.76 19.70 -15.65
C PRO A 80 -5.83 20.91 -15.78
N ASP A 81 -4.98 21.14 -14.76
CA ASP A 81 -4.09 22.29 -14.69
C ASP A 81 -2.89 22.14 -15.64
N GLU A 82 -2.34 23.23 -16.13
CA GLU A 82 -1.13 23.26 -16.97
C GLU A 82 0.14 22.88 -16.20
N ALA A 83 0.14 23.11 -14.89
CA ALA A 83 1.23 22.75 -13.99
C ALA A 83 0.86 21.57 -13.09
N VAL A 84 1.83 20.75 -12.76
CA VAL A 84 1.71 19.65 -11.83
C VAL A 84 2.63 19.87 -10.64
N SER A 85 2.16 19.46 -9.45
CA SER A 85 2.98 19.47 -8.25
C SER A 85 3.56 18.10 -7.98
N LEU A 86 4.77 18.09 -7.49
CA LEU A 86 5.50 16.89 -7.10
C LEU A 86 6.34 17.15 -5.85
N TYR A 87 6.76 16.05 -5.23
CA TYR A 87 7.61 16.09 -4.06
C TYR A 87 8.85 15.25 -4.27
N TRP A 88 9.98 15.86 -3.96
CA TRP A 88 11.27 15.20 -3.94
C TRP A 88 11.63 14.76 -2.52
N GLN A 89 12.22 13.58 -2.42
CA GLN A 89 12.86 13.09 -1.20
C GLN A 89 14.19 12.45 -1.59
N GLY A 90 15.28 13.20 -1.43
CA GLY A 90 16.57 12.78 -1.97
C GLY A 90 16.52 12.64 -3.49
N SER A 91 16.80 11.45 -4.00
CA SER A 91 16.74 11.13 -5.43
C SER A 91 15.36 10.61 -5.89
N PHE A 92 14.44 10.38 -4.98
CA PHE A 92 13.08 9.93 -5.30
C PHE A 92 12.17 11.11 -5.55
N VAL A 93 11.29 11.00 -6.53
CA VAL A 93 10.26 12.00 -6.83
C VAL A 93 8.94 11.33 -7.15
N ASP A 94 7.86 11.95 -6.71
CA ASP A 94 6.51 11.50 -7.05
C ASP A 94 5.54 12.66 -7.23
N LEU A 95 4.46 12.41 -8.01
CA LEU A 95 3.33 13.32 -8.16
C LEU A 95 2.55 13.37 -6.85
N CYS A 96 2.41 14.54 -6.27
CA CYS A 96 1.59 14.73 -5.08
C CYS A 96 1.13 16.17 -4.94
N ARG A 97 -0.12 16.35 -4.50
CA ARG A 97 -0.65 17.69 -4.17
C ARG A 97 -0.17 18.18 -2.82
N GLY A 98 0.19 17.25 -1.94
CA GLY A 98 0.54 17.56 -0.56
C GLY A 98 -0.69 17.83 0.33
N PRO A 99 -0.47 18.41 1.54
CA PRO A 99 0.84 18.71 2.12
C PRO A 99 1.62 17.45 2.52
N HIS A 100 2.92 17.61 2.69
CA HIS A 100 3.82 16.61 3.28
C HIS A 100 4.46 17.15 4.55
N LEU A 101 5.05 16.24 5.33
CA LEU A 101 5.96 16.58 6.42
C LEU A 101 7.16 17.38 5.87
N SER A 102 7.86 18.11 6.73
CA SER A 102 9.06 18.85 6.30
C SER A 102 10.25 17.93 6.07
N SER A 103 10.33 16.82 6.80
CA SER A 103 11.38 15.80 6.60
C SER A 103 10.92 14.40 7.00
N SER A 104 11.64 13.39 6.50
CA SER A 104 11.36 11.99 6.80
C SER A 104 11.46 11.64 8.29
N ARG A 105 12.29 12.36 9.06
CA ARG A 105 12.47 12.14 10.50
C ARG A 105 11.22 12.42 11.35
N GLU A 106 10.26 13.12 10.80
CA GLU A 106 8.99 13.36 11.49
C GLU A 106 8.11 12.12 11.55
N ILE A 107 8.35 11.12 10.70
CA ILE A 107 7.71 9.80 10.77
C ILE A 107 8.25 9.09 12.02
N LYS A 108 7.38 8.84 13.01
CA LYS A 108 7.78 8.30 14.31
C LYS A 108 7.68 6.78 14.35
N ALA A 109 6.52 6.26 13.95
CA ALA A 109 6.23 4.85 14.02
C ALA A 109 5.47 4.40 12.77
N PHE A 110 5.90 3.31 12.14
CA PHE A 110 5.24 2.74 10.97
C PHE A 110 5.43 1.23 10.90
N LYS A 111 4.53 0.55 10.19
CA LYS A 111 4.62 -0.88 9.90
C LYS A 111 3.99 -1.18 8.55
N LEU A 112 4.61 -2.04 7.75
CA LEU A 112 3.95 -2.65 6.59
C LEU A 112 3.14 -3.86 7.07
N VAL A 113 1.86 -3.92 6.70
CA VAL A 113 0.94 -4.88 7.32
C VAL A 113 0.45 -5.96 6.37
N SER A 114 0.35 -5.67 5.08
CA SER A 114 -0.14 -6.65 4.11
C SER A 114 0.17 -6.29 2.67
N ILE A 115 0.00 -7.29 1.81
CA ILE A 115 0.09 -7.20 0.36
C ILE A 115 -1.24 -7.63 -0.23
N ALA A 116 -1.70 -6.97 -1.28
CA ALA A 116 -2.88 -7.37 -2.03
C ALA A 116 -2.66 -7.10 -3.53
N GLY A 117 -3.44 -7.77 -4.37
CA GLY A 117 -3.61 -7.39 -5.77
C GLY A 117 -4.63 -6.27 -5.88
N ALA A 118 -4.40 -5.33 -6.78
CA ALA A 118 -5.33 -4.25 -7.07
C ALA A 118 -5.28 -3.92 -8.57
N TYR A 119 -6.38 -4.07 -9.26
CA TYR A 119 -6.46 -3.64 -10.65
C TYR A 119 -6.28 -2.13 -10.75
N TRP A 120 -5.48 -1.70 -11.72
CA TRP A 120 -5.28 -0.27 -11.97
C TRP A 120 -6.62 0.42 -12.17
N ARG A 121 -6.92 1.40 -11.33
CA ARG A 121 -8.20 2.14 -11.29
C ARG A 121 -9.44 1.28 -11.01
N GLY A 122 -9.27 0.10 -10.44
CA GLY A 122 -10.37 -0.81 -10.14
C GLY A 122 -10.99 -1.50 -11.36
N ASP A 123 -10.36 -1.38 -12.52
CA ASP A 123 -10.83 -1.98 -13.77
C ASP A 123 -10.12 -3.34 -13.99
N GLU A 124 -10.87 -4.43 -13.97
CA GLU A 124 -10.37 -5.80 -14.15
C GLU A 124 -9.74 -6.07 -15.52
N HIS A 125 -10.01 -5.23 -16.52
CA HIS A 125 -9.38 -5.30 -17.84
C HIS A 125 -8.01 -4.61 -17.90
N ARG A 126 -7.60 -3.95 -16.82
CA ARG A 126 -6.32 -3.25 -16.70
C ARG A 126 -5.31 -4.06 -15.91
N PRO A 127 -4.01 -3.72 -15.97
CA PRO A 127 -2.98 -4.43 -15.23
C PRO A 127 -3.30 -4.55 -13.74
N MET A 128 -3.08 -5.74 -13.18
CA MET A 128 -3.15 -5.96 -11.75
C MET A 128 -1.82 -5.53 -11.12
N LEU A 129 -1.88 -4.49 -10.32
CA LEU A 129 -0.77 -3.96 -9.54
C LEU A 129 -0.69 -4.67 -8.19
N GLN A 130 0.46 -4.57 -7.56
CA GLN A 130 0.67 -5.09 -6.23
C GLN A 130 0.61 -3.94 -5.23
N ARG A 131 -0.31 -4.03 -4.31
CA ARG A 131 -0.58 -3.03 -3.29
C ARG A 131 0.09 -3.43 -1.98
N ILE A 132 0.91 -2.55 -1.45
CA ILE A 132 1.46 -2.69 -0.11
C ILE A 132 0.66 -1.77 0.81
N TYR A 133 0.13 -2.31 1.90
CA TYR A 133 -0.51 -1.57 2.97
C TYR A 133 0.46 -1.32 4.11
N GLY A 134 0.45 -0.12 4.62
CA GLY A 134 1.18 0.26 5.82
C GLY A 134 0.33 1.08 6.76
N VAL A 135 0.72 1.10 8.03
CA VAL A 135 0.15 1.94 9.07
C VAL A 135 1.22 2.87 9.61
N ALA A 136 0.83 4.05 10.05
CA ALA A 136 1.73 5.03 10.65
C ALA A 136 1.03 5.72 11.83
N PHE A 137 1.78 5.96 12.90
CA PHE A 137 1.31 6.56 14.14
C PHE A 137 2.33 7.56 14.68
N ASP A 138 1.86 8.45 15.55
CA ASP A 138 2.72 9.46 16.18
C ASP A 138 3.65 8.87 17.26
N THR A 139 3.35 7.66 17.75
CA THR A 139 4.17 6.97 18.74
C THR A 139 4.23 5.47 18.50
N GLU A 140 5.30 4.84 18.98
CA GLU A 140 5.49 3.38 18.92
C GLU A 140 4.43 2.64 19.76
N GLU A 141 3.98 3.23 20.88
CA GLU A 141 2.95 2.65 21.73
C GLU A 141 1.60 2.58 21.00
N ALA A 142 1.22 3.65 20.31
CA ALA A 142 -0.02 3.68 19.53
C ALA A 142 0.04 2.68 18.36
N LEU A 143 1.19 2.54 17.71
CA LEU A 143 1.41 1.52 16.68
C LEU A 143 1.27 0.12 17.27
N ALA A 144 1.91 -0.17 18.39
CA ALA A 144 1.86 -1.47 19.04
C ALA A 144 0.44 -1.85 19.47
N GLU A 145 -0.33 -0.90 20.04
CA GLU A 145 -1.73 -1.10 20.38
C GLU A 145 -2.58 -1.41 19.16
N HIS A 146 -2.37 -0.68 18.06
CA HIS A 146 -3.10 -0.91 16.82
C HIS A 146 -2.80 -2.30 16.24
N LEU A 147 -1.52 -2.70 16.21
CA LEU A 147 -1.12 -4.02 15.73
C LEU A 147 -1.69 -5.15 16.60
N ALA A 148 -1.70 -4.98 17.93
CA ALA A 148 -2.32 -5.94 18.83
C ALA A 148 -3.83 -6.10 18.56
N ARG A 149 -4.54 -5.00 18.29
CA ARG A 149 -5.97 -5.04 17.90
C ARG A 149 -6.19 -5.77 16.58
N LEU A 150 -5.32 -5.53 15.59
CA LEU A 150 -5.38 -6.25 14.31
C LEU A 150 -5.16 -7.75 14.48
N GLU A 151 -4.20 -8.15 15.30
CA GLU A 151 -3.93 -9.56 15.58
C GLU A 151 -5.11 -10.22 16.32
N GLU A 152 -5.71 -9.51 17.27
CA GLU A 152 -6.88 -10.02 17.96
C GLU A 152 -8.11 -10.14 17.04
N ALA A 153 -8.31 -9.16 16.16
CA ALA A 153 -9.36 -9.23 15.14
C ALA A 153 -9.18 -10.44 14.20
N LYS A 154 -7.94 -10.72 13.77
CA LYS A 154 -7.61 -11.93 12.97
C LYS A 154 -7.94 -13.23 13.71
N LYS A 155 -7.69 -13.29 15.03
CA LYS A 155 -8.02 -14.45 15.86
C LYS A 155 -9.53 -14.64 16.01
N ARG A 156 -10.29 -13.55 15.98
CA ARG A 156 -11.76 -13.55 16.09
C ARG A 156 -12.48 -13.66 14.73
N ASP A 157 -11.75 -13.88 13.63
CA ASP A 157 -12.37 -14.07 12.31
C ASP A 157 -13.33 -15.26 12.39
N HIS A 158 -14.63 -14.95 12.23
CA HIS A 158 -15.71 -15.94 12.33
C HIS A 158 -15.53 -17.09 11.33
N ARG A 159 -14.92 -16.84 10.16
CA ARG A 159 -14.63 -17.89 9.16
C ARG A 159 -13.60 -18.89 9.67
N LYS A 160 -12.57 -18.41 10.38
CA LYS A 160 -11.56 -19.25 10.99
C LYS A 160 -12.14 -20.00 12.18
N LEU A 161 -12.77 -19.27 13.11
CA LEU A 161 -13.40 -19.87 14.30
C LEU A 161 -14.51 -20.86 13.93
N GLY A 162 -15.34 -20.54 12.93
CA GLY A 162 -16.39 -21.42 12.47
C GLY A 162 -15.88 -22.76 11.96
N LYS A 163 -14.73 -22.77 11.24
CA LYS A 163 -14.07 -24.01 10.82
C LYS A 163 -13.43 -24.77 11.98
N GLU A 164 -12.68 -24.06 12.83
CA GLU A 164 -12.00 -24.65 13.99
C GLU A 164 -12.96 -25.27 15.02
N LEU A 165 -14.12 -24.65 15.19
CA LEU A 165 -15.18 -25.12 16.09
C LEU A 165 -16.19 -26.06 15.40
N GLU A 166 -15.94 -26.41 14.14
CA GLU A 166 -16.83 -27.27 13.34
C GLU A 166 -18.29 -26.75 13.33
N ILE A 167 -18.46 -25.42 13.25
CA ILE A 167 -19.77 -24.78 13.19
C ILE A 167 -20.31 -24.80 11.76
N PHE A 168 -19.43 -24.56 10.77
CA PHE A 168 -19.76 -24.62 9.35
C PHE A 168 -18.54 -24.96 8.50
N ILE A 169 -18.79 -25.42 7.29
CA ILE A 169 -17.79 -25.60 6.23
C ILE A 169 -18.23 -24.87 4.96
N PHE A 170 -17.28 -24.61 4.09
CA PHE A 170 -17.54 -24.19 2.71
C PHE A 170 -17.22 -25.38 1.80
N ASP A 171 -18.13 -25.67 0.89
CA ASP A 171 -17.98 -26.74 -0.10
C ASP A 171 -18.31 -26.17 -1.49
N ASP A 172 -17.37 -26.26 -2.40
CA ASP A 172 -17.50 -25.71 -3.75
C ASP A 172 -18.54 -26.46 -4.60
N GLU A 173 -18.84 -27.71 -4.28
CA GLU A 173 -19.88 -28.50 -4.95
C GLU A 173 -21.30 -27.99 -4.63
N VAL A 174 -21.47 -27.37 -3.44
CA VAL A 174 -22.75 -26.80 -3.03
C VAL A 174 -22.92 -25.37 -3.51
N GLY A 175 -21.85 -24.65 -3.62
CA GLY A 175 -21.79 -23.28 -4.15
C GLY A 175 -20.68 -22.47 -3.53
N PRO A 176 -19.90 -21.73 -4.35
CA PRO A 176 -18.76 -20.97 -3.87
C PRO A 176 -19.20 -19.91 -2.84
N GLY A 177 -18.62 -20.00 -1.64
CA GLY A 177 -18.86 -19.05 -0.55
C GLY A 177 -20.14 -19.25 0.26
N LEU A 178 -20.94 -20.31 0.01
CA LEU A 178 -22.08 -20.66 0.84
C LEU A 178 -21.66 -21.52 2.04
N PRO A 179 -21.94 -21.10 3.30
CA PRO A 179 -21.63 -21.90 4.47
C PRO A 179 -22.65 -23.03 4.62
N LEU A 180 -22.15 -24.26 4.81
CA LEU A 180 -22.94 -25.41 5.24
C LEU A 180 -22.82 -25.55 6.75
N TRP A 181 -23.91 -25.45 7.46
CA TRP A 181 -23.95 -25.59 8.90
C TRP A 181 -23.74 -27.06 9.30
N LEU A 182 -22.78 -27.25 10.20
CA LEU A 182 -22.52 -28.56 10.81
C LEU A 182 -23.36 -28.72 12.09
N PRO A 183 -23.41 -29.93 12.67
CA PRO A 183 -24.22 -30.17 13.88
C PRO A 183 -23.88 -29.23 15.05
N ASN A 184 -22.63 -28.82 15.18
CA ASN A 184 -22.20 -27.87 16.22
C ASN A 184 -22.71 -26.44 15.99
N GLY A 185 -23.13 -26.11 14.80
CA GLY A 185 -23.68 -24.80 14.43
C GLY A 185 -25.20 -24.78 14.26
N GLY A 186 -25.86 -25.94 14.44
CA GLY A 186 -27.31 -26.07 14.42
C GLY A 186 -27.85 -26.13 15.84
N ILE A 187 -28.68 -25.15 16.20
CA ILE A 187 -29.49 -25.16 17.42
C ILE A 187 -30.89 -25.65 17.06
#